data_a2a65eab3cc187787f649ffca339b489
#
_entry.id   a2a65eab3cc187787f649ffca339b489
#
_cell.length_a   1.000
_cell.length_b   1.000
_cell.length_c   1.000
_cell.angle_alpha   90.00
_cell.angle_beta   90.00
_cell.angle_gamma   90.00
#
_symmetry.space_group_name_H-M   'P 1'
#
loop_
_entity.id
_entity.type
_entity.pdbx_description
1 polymer ?
#
loop_
_entity_poly.entity_id
_entity_poly.type
_entity_poly.pdbx_seq_one_letter_code
_entity_poly.pdbx_strand_id
1 'polypeptide(L)'
;MASPNRYDRQGITDARARVPGPARRSLLAGVAALGALGAAGCSRVATASSAPGGDLLDRLRAQGVVRLGIAGEIPFGYIDRDGELTGEAPELARVVFKRLGVDRVQPVPTEFGSLIPGLNSQQFDVVAAGMYVNAERCEQVIFADPDYQMLDSFIVRKGNPKGLRDYRDVVAKKARFATGTGYAEIEYAVEAGVKESDILIVPDQVAGLNAVEADRVDVFAGTALTTREVVKKSAKAEATKPFSPLVDGKPRVDGGAFAFRPTETALRDAFNTELRALKKSGELLRVLKPFGFTEAEMTDLTAKELCRR
;
A
#
# COMPACT_ATOMS: atom_id res chain seq x y z
N MET A 1 15.57 -50.42 -40.74
CA MET A 1 17.03 -50.48 -40.61
C MET A 1 17.44 -49.69 -39.39
N ALA A 2 18.01 -50.40 -38.44
CA ALA A 2 18.89 -50.07 -37.32
C ALA A 2 18.36 -49.04 -36.27
N SER A 3 17.87 -49.43 -35.20
CA SER A 3 18.20 -50.00 -33.87
C SER A 3 19.20 -49.19 -33.00
N PRO A 4 19.10 -49.35 -31.70
CA PRO A 4 19.09 -48.33 -30.68
C PRO A 4 20.38 -48.31 -29.87
N ASN A 5 20.59 -47.30 -29.08
CA ASN A 5 21.71 -47.30 -28.13
C ASN A 5 21.19 -47.27 -26.69
N ARG A 6 21.45 -48.39 -26.00
CA ARG A 6 21.37 -48.62 -24.56
C ARG A 6 22.55 -47.90 -23.90
N TYR A 7 22.32 -47.20 -22.82
CA TYR A 7 23.36 -46.99 -21.82
C TYR A 7 22.92 -47.53 -20.47
N ASP A 8 23.84 -48.26 -19.96
CA ASP A 8 23.89 -49.28 -18.92
C ASP A 8 23.69 -48.68 -17.52
N ARG A 9 23.09 -49.50 -16.66
CA ARG A 9 23.02 -49.28 -15.21
C ARG A 9 24.32 -49.77 -14.58
N GLN A 10 25.01 -48.93 -13.86
CA GLN A 10 25.93 -49.33 -12.80
C GLN A 10 25.64 -48.49 -11.54
N GLY A 11 25.24 -49.10 -10.58
CA GLY A 11 25.28 -49.39 -9.19
C GLY A 11 26.34 -48.59 -8.44
N ILE A 12 25.84 -47.71 -7.53
CA ILE A 12 26.70 -47.14 -6.48
C ILE A 12 26.07 -47.51 -5.15
N THR A 13 26.83 -48.31 -4.45
CA THR A 13 26.63 -48.90 -3.13
C THR A 13 26.59 -47.85 -2.00
N ASP A 14 25.72 -48.17 -1.04
CA ASP A 14 25.64 -47.55 0.30
C ASP A 14 27.00 -47.38 0.99
N ALA A 15 27.23 -46.18 1.51
CA ALA A 15 28.21 -45.97 2.56
C ALA A 15 27.55 -45.13 3.68
N ARG A 16 26.95 -45.82 4.64
CA ARG A 16 26.52 -45.22 5.92
C ARG A 16 27.74 -44.90 6.76
N ALA A 17 28.05 -43.66 6.91
CA ALA A 17 28.98 -43.17 7.92
C ALA A 17 28.24 -42.97 9.26
N ARG A 18 28.60 -43.77 10.26
CA ARG A 18 28.19 -43.65 11.68
C ARG A 18 28.94 -42.51 12.34
N VAL A 19 28.19 -41.57 12.95
CA VAL A 19 28.71 -40.56 13.85
C VAL A 19 28.67 -41.10 15.27
N PRO A 20 29.80 -41.10 16.03
CA PRO A 20 29.80 -41.56 17.42
C PRO A 20 29.33 -40.44 18.35
N GLY A 21 28.41 -40.78 19.27
CA GLY A 21 27.96 -39.90 20.36
C GLY A 21 28.96 -39.80 21.51
N PRO A 22 28.97 -38.69 22.28
CA PRO A 22 29.86 -38.54 23.44
C PRO A 22 29.30 -39.27 24.66
N ALA A 23 30.17 -40.03 25.28
CA ALA A 23 29.95 -40.80 26.50
C ALA A 23 29.81 -39.87 27.74
N ARG A 24 28.81 -40.21 28.55
CA ARG A 24 28.66 -39.70 29.92
C ARG A 24 29.80 -40.24 30.79
N ARG A 25 30.53 -39.38 31.51
CA ARG A 25 31.23 -39.74 32.75
C ARG A 25 31.00 -38.67 33.80
N SER A 26 30.28 -39.09 34.81
CA SER A 26 30.12 -38.45 36.10
C SER A 26 31.47 -38.48 36.87
N LEU A 27 31.83 -37.42 37.55
CA LEU A 27 32.64 -37.50 38.75
C LEU A 27 32.24 -36.34 39.69
N LEU A 28 31.85 -36.78 40.87
CA LEU A 28 31.52 -36.02 42.06
C LEU A 28 32.78 -35.63 42.84
N ALA A 29 32.62 -34.59 43.61
CA ALA A 29 33.26 -34.27 44.89
C ALA A 29 34.46 -33.31 44.91
N GLY A 30 34.29 -32.28 45.73
CA GLY A 30 35.38 -31.49 46.31
C GLY A 30 34.92 -30.18 46.94
N VAL A 31 34.75 -30.19 48.23
CA VAL A 31 34.25 -29.19 49.17
C VAL A 31 35.29 -28.11 49.50
N ALA A 32 34.82 -26.94 49.92
CA ALA A 32 35.36 -25.96 50.91
C ALA A 32 35.97 -24.66 50.35
N ALA A 33 35.26 -23.58 50.49
CA ALA A 33 35.30 -22.53 51.54
C ALA A 33 36.38 -21.44 51.42
N LEU A 34 35.92 -20.22 51.68
CA LEU A 34 36.58 -18.99 52.10
C LEU A 34 36.99 -17.97 51.04
N GLY A 35 36.38 -16.81 51.16
CA GLY A 35 36.96 -15.55 50.74
C GLY A 35 35.94 -14.52 50.28
N ALA A 36 35.40 -13.76 51.19
CA ALA A 36 34.59 -12.58 50.96
C ALA A 36 35.37 -11.41 50.34
N LEU A 37 34.64 -10.45 49.76
CA LEU A 37 35.01 -9.10 49.34
C LEU A 37 35.43 -8.93 47.87
N GLY A 38 34.54 -8.33 47.14
CA GLY A 38 34.85 -7.79 45.82
C GLY A 38 33.63 -7.28 45.10
N ALA A 39 33.21 -6.08 45.42
CA ALA A 39 32.49 -5.10 44.60
C ALA A 39 31.49 -5.63 43.59
N ALA A 40 30.23 -5.45 43.89
CA ALA A 40 29.09 -5.48 42.99
C ALA A 40 29.25 -4.49 41.84
N GLY A 41 29.84 -4.93 40.75
CA GLY A 41 29.72 -4.31 39.46
C GLY A 41 28.41 -4.78 38.79
N CYS A 42 27.28 -4.28 39.24
CA CYS A 42 26.05 -4.38 38.44
C CYS A 42 26.27 -3.61 37.14
N SER A 43 26.70 -4.32 36.11
CA SER A 43 26.45 -3.87 34.74
C SER A 43 24.95 -3.75 34.61
N ARG A 44 24.43 -2.57 34.83
CA ARG A 44 23.11 -2.22 34.34
C ARG A 44 23.17 -2.34 32.82
N VAL A 45 22.78 -3.51 32.30
CA VAL A 45 22.21 -3.53 30.95
C VAL A 45 21.12 -2.47 31.02
N ALA A 46 21.38 -1.34 30.39
CA ALA A 46 20.38 -0.36 30.15
C ALA A 46 19.31 -1.07 29.27
N THR A 47 18.35 -1.73 29.90
CA THR A 47 17.08 -1.95 29.26
C THR A 47 16.67 -0.55 28.86
N ALA A 48 16.64 -0.32 27.54
CA ALA A 48 16.05 0.87 27.00
C ALA A 48 14.70 1.00 27.67
N SER A 49 14.58 1.89 28.63
CA SER A 49 13.32 2.27 29.23
C SER A 49 12.43 2.65 28.05
N SER A 50 11.42 1.85 27.78
CA SER A 50 10.24 2.31 27.12
C SER A 50 9.83 3.58 27.87
N ALA A 51 10.02 4.73 27.22
CA ALA A 51 9.56 6.01 27.74
C ALA A 51 8.09 5.89 28.12
N PRO A 52 7.67 6.38 29.29
CA PRO A 52 6.29 6.24 29.70
C PRO A 52 5.40 6.97 28.74
N GLY A 53 4.51 6.25 28.02
CA GLY A 53 3.18 6.69 27.69
C GLY A 53 2.99 7.99 26.90
N GLY A 54 3.89 8.35 25.98
CA GLY A 54 3.60 9.36 24.96
C GLY A 54 2.78 8.73 23.82
N ASP A 55 1.87 9.49 23.20
CA ASP A 55 1.18 9.05 22.00
C ASP A 55 2.17 8.82 20.83
N LEU A 56 1.70 8.28 19.71
CA LEU A 56 2.60 8.00 18.57
C LEU A 56 3.28 9.29 18.08
N LEU A 57 2.59 10.42 18.07
CA LEU A 57 3.15 11.69 17.60
C LEU A 57 4.38 12.10 18.44
N ASP A 58 4.32 11.97 19.75
CA ASP A 58 5.45 12.30 20.64
C ASP A 58 6.66 11.35 20.37
N ARG A 59 6.38 10.08 20.12
CA ARG A 59 7.44 9.12 19.73
C ARG A 59 8.08 9.49 18.39
N LEU A 60 7.26 9.85 17.38
CA LEU A 60 7.75 10.28 16.07
C LEU A 60 8.58 11.55 16.15
N ARG A 61 8.17 12.54 16.98
CA ARG A 61 8.96 13.75 17.25
C ARG A 61 10.31 13.42 17.87
N ALA A 62 10.32 12.54 18.87
CA ALA A 62 11.57 12.13 19.53
C ALA A 62 12.51 11.36 18.58
N GLN A 63 11.97 10.59 17.65
CA GLN A 63 12.73 9.84 16.64
C GLN A 63 13.12 10.69 15.41
N GLY A 64 12.41 11.79 15.17
CA GLY A 64 12.58 12.65 14.01
C GLY A 64 12.22 12.00 12.68
N VAL A 65 11.49 10.89 12.67
CA VAL A 65 11.13 10.15 11.44
C VAL A 65 9.77 9.49 11.56
N VAL A 66 8.99 9.52 10.48
CA VAL A 66 7.76 8.75 10.28
C VAL A 66 7.92 7.78 9.12
N ARG A 67 7.50 6.52 9.29
CA ARG A 67 7.53 5.50 8.25
C ARG A 67 6.21 5.52 7.50
N LEU A 68 6.27 5.61 6.17
CA LEU A 68 5.13 5.69 5.27
C LEU A 68 4.99 4.40 4.47
N GLY A 69 3.87 3.69 4.60
CA GLY A 69 3.48 2.62 3.68
C GLY A 69 3.07 3.20 2.34
N ILE A 70 3.76 2.83 1.27
CA ILE A 70 3.52 3.27 -0.10
C ILE A 70 3.33 2.07 -1.03
N ALA A 71 2.52 2.22 -2.09
CA ALA A 71 2.18 1.12 -2.99
C ALA A 71 2.92 1.15 -4.35
N GLY A 72 3.80 2.11 -4.58
CA GLY A 72 4.49 2.24 -5.87
C GLY A 72 3.59 2.77 -6.99
N GLU A 73 2.42 3.29 -6.67
CA GLU A 73 1.43 3.75 -7.62
C GLU A 73 1.64 5.23 -7.98
N ILE A 74 1.98 5.48 -9.25
CA ILE A 74 2.10 6.84 -9.80
C ILE A 74 0.70 7.38 -10.11
N PRO A 75 0.35 8.59 -9.66
CA PRO A 75 1.21 9.61 -9.05
C PRO A 75 1.16 9.69 -7.52
N PHE A 76 0.56 8.72 -6.82
CA PHE A 76 0.23 8.81 -5.40
C PHE A 76 1.43 8.64 -4.46
N GLY A 77 2.14 7.50 -4.53
CA GLY A 77 3.28 7.26 -3.64
C GLY A 77 4.22 6.22 -4.22
N TYR A 78 5.41 6.63 -4.65
CA TYR A 78 6.34 5.75 -5.36
C TYR A 78 7.80 6.17 -5.14
N ILE A 79 8.70 5.29 -5.53
CA ILE A 79 10.13 5.57 -5.65
C ILE A 79 10.40 5.91 -7.12
N ASP A 80 11.01 7.05 -7.36
CA ASP A 80 11.32 7.50 -8.71
C ASP A 80 12.58 6.81 -9.29
N ARG A 81 13.03 7.25 -10.49
CA ARG A 81 14.18 6.65 -11.17
C ARG A 81 15.52 6.95 -10.51
N ASP A 82 15.56 7.99 -9.70
CA ASP A 82 16.74 8.42 -8.95
C ASP A 82 16.83 7.73 -7.59
N GLY A 83 15.81 6.91 -7.26
CA GLY A 83 15.68 6.18 -6.00
C GLY A 83 15.04 7.00 -4.89
N GLU A 84 14.47 8.16 -5.22
CA GLU A 84 13.89 9.07 -4.23
C GLU A 84 12.39 8.80 -4.03
N LEU A 85 11.95 8.89 -2.78
CA LEU A 85 10.53 8.84 -2.43
C LEU A 85 9.83 10.11 -2.91
N THR A 86 8.79 9.95 -3.72
CA THR A 86 7.99 11.06 -4.23
C THR A 86 6.54 10.65 -4.51
N GLY A 87 5.72 11.58 -4.93
CA GLY A 87 4.29 11.40 -5.19
C GLY A 87 3.44 12.34 -4.36
N GLU A 88 2.17 12.36 -4.67
CA GLU A 88 1.18 13.21 -4.00
C GLU A 88 1.24 13.02 -2.47
N ALA A 89 1.06 11.79 -1.97
CA ALA A 89 0.99 11.52 -0.54
C ALA A 89 2.33 11.70 0.19
N PRO A 90 3.49 11.24 -0.30
CA PRO A 90 4.78 11.51 0.35
C PRO A 90 5.13 13.00 0.43
N GLU A 91 4.84 13.79 -0.61
CA GLU A 91 5.14 15.22 -0.57
C GLU A 91 4.22 15.97 0.41
N LEU A 92 2.93 15.61 0.42
CA LEU A 92 2.01 16.14 1.42
C LEU A 92 2.43 15.72 2.85
N ALA A 93 2.83 14.46 3.04
CA ALA A 93 3.34 13.97 4.32
C ALA A 93 4.56 14.78 4.80
N ARG A 94 5.53 15.07 3.91
CA ARG A 94 6.69 15.92 4.27
C ARG A 94 6.26 17.26 4.83
N VAL A 95 5.32 17.92 4.16
CA VAL A 95 4.82 19.23 4.60
C VAL A 95 4.11 19.14 5.95
N VAL A 96 3.18 18.19 6.10
CA VAL A 96 2.39 18.03 7.32
C VAL A 96 3.27 17.61 8.50
N PHE A 97 4.09 16.54 8.34
CA PHE A 97 4.91 16.03 9.43
C PHE A 97 5.99 17.02 9.88
N LYS A 98 6.57 17.78 8.94
CA LYS A 98 7.49 18.88 9.31
C LYS A 98 6.82 19.91 10.20
N ARG A 99 5.57 20.30 9.92
CA ARG A 99 4.79 21.21 10.78
C ARG A 99 4.46 20.59 12.13
N LEU A 100 4.32 19.26 12.18
CA LEU A 100 4.11 18.50 13.42
C LEU A 100 5.39 18.25 14.21
N GLY A 101 6.56 18.70 13.73
CA GLY A 101 7.87 18.53 14.39
C GLY A 101 8.55 17.20 14.12
N VAL A 102 8.22 16.55 12.99
CA VAL A 102 8.88 15.33 12.50
C VAL A 102 9.58 15.64 11.18
N ASP A 103 10.91 15.62 11.16
CA ASP A 103 11.71 16.18 10.05
C ASP A 103 11.81 15.27 8.81
N ARG A 104 11.70 13.95 9.00
CA ARG A 104 11.97 12.99 7.93
C ARG A 104 10.80 12.05 7.71
N VAL A 105 10.58 11.70 6.44
CA VAL A 105 9.69 10.61 6.03
C VAL A 105 10.54 9.47 5.47
N GLN A 106 10.18 8.23 5.77
CA GLN A 106 10.88 7.04 5.31
C GLN A 106 9.89 6.11 4.60
N PRO A 107 10.13 5.71 3.33
CA PRO A 107 9.24 4.79 2.63
C PRO A 107 9.36 3.37 3.14
N VAL A 108 8.23 2.68 3.18
CA VAL A 108 8.12 1.22 3.31
C VAL A 108 7.28 0.73 2.14
N PRO A 109 7.91 0.34 1.03
CA PRO A 109 7.21 -0.19 -0.14
C PRO A 109 6.42 -1.45 0.22
N THR A 110 5.17 -1.49 -0.20
CA THR A 110 4.21 -2.53 0.15
C THR A 110 3.22 -2.69 -1.02
N GLU A 111 2.72 -3.89 -1.28
CA GLU A 111 1.61 -4.06 -2.21
C GLU A 111 0.34 -3.39 -1.65
N PHE A 112 -0.50 -2.80 -2.53
CA PHE A 112 -1.65 -2.00 -2.09
C PHE A 112 -2.59 -2.77 -1.15
N GLY A 113 -2.93 -4.02 -1.47
CA GLY A 113 -3.78 -4.88 -0.63
C GLY A 113 -3.16 -5.23 0.74
N SER A 114 -1.85 -5.04 0.90
CA SER A 114 -1.12 -5.31 2.15
C SER A 114 -0.92 -4.06 3.03
N LEU A 115 -1.38 -2.87 2.59
CA LEU A 115 -1.18 -1.62 3.32
C LEU A 115 -1.91 -1.63 4.68
N ILE A 116 -3.18 -1.98 4.75
CA ILE A 116 -3.94 -2.02 6.01
C ILE A 116 -3.39 -3.09 6.97
N PRO A 117 -3.16 -4.35 6.54
CA PRO A 117 -2.49 -5.34 7.38
C PRO A 117 -1.10 -4.90 7.88
N GLY A 118 -0.29 -4.28 7.01
CA GLY A 118 1.04 -3.77 7.35
C GLY A 118 1.00 -2.64 8.38
N LEU A 119 0.04 -1.70 8.25
CA LEU A 119 -0.20 -0.64 9.22
C LEU A 119 -0.58 -1.21 10.59
N ASN A 120 -1.53 -2.14 10.63
CA ASN A 120 -2.03 -2.74 11.87
C ASN A 120 -0.96 -3.62 12.55
N SER A 121 -0.07 -4.25 11.79
CA SER A 121 1.09 -4.98 12.31
C SER A 121 2.32 -4.09 12.55
N GLN A 122 2.19 -2.76 12.52
CA GLN A 122 3.21 -1.77 12.83
C GLN A 122 4.48 -1.84 11.94
N GLN A 123 4.36 -2.32 10.72
CA GLN A 123 5.46 -2.30 9.75
C GLN A 123 5.83 -0.85 9.37
N PHE A 124 4.86 0.04 9.38
CA PHE A 124 4.99 1.49 9.19
C PHE A 124 3.97 2.22 10.08
N ASP A 125 4.03 3.54 10.06
CA ASP A 125 3.30 4.37 11.01
C ASP A 125 2.02 4.95 10.39
N VAL A 126 2.04 5.22 9.08
CA VAL A 126 0.94 5.85 8.32
C VAL A 126 0.89 5.26 6.91
N VAL A 127 -0.29 5.05 6.36
CA VAL A 127 -0.48 4.77 4.93
C VAL A 127 -0.48 6.08 4.15
N ALA A 128 0.37 6.18 3.14
CA ALA A 128 0.54 7.34 2.26
C ALA A 128 0.58 6.87 0.79
N ALA A 129 -0.57 6.44 0.27
CA ALA A 129 -0.68 5.72 -1.01
C ALA A 129 -1.96 6.05 -1.80
N GLY A 130 -2.57 7.20 -1.57
CA GLY A 130 -3.80 7.59 -2.26
C GLY A 130 -5.00 6.68 -1.97
N MET A 131 -5.07 6.10 -0.77
CA MET A 131 -6.09 5.11 -0.42
C MET A 131 -7.46 5.76 -0.29
N TYR A 132 -8.44 5.29 -1.08
CA TYR A 132 -9.82 5.74 -0.96
C TYR A 132 -10.44 5.33 0.37
N VAL A 133 -11.19 6.25 0.96
CA VAL A 133 -11.97 6.04 2.17
C VAL A 133 -13.29 5.36 1.79
N ASN A 134 -13.54 4.16 2.33
CA ASN A 134 -14.82 3.46 2.23
C ASN A 134 -15.19 2.77 3.55
N ALA A 135 -16.43 2.30 3.67
CA ALA A 135 -16.95 1.71 4.90
C ALA A 135 -16.13 0.49 5.35
N GLU A 136 -15.80 -0.43 4.45
CA GLU A 136 -15.05 -1.65 4.76
C GLU A 136 -13.67 -1.34 5.38
N ARG A 137 -12.94 -0.39 4.78
CA ARG A 137 -11.62 0.03 5.29
C ARG A 137 -11.72 0.76 6.63
N CYS A 138 -12.80 1.54 6.83
CA CYS A 138 -13.05 2.26 8.07
C CYS A 138 -13.32 1.34 9.27
N GLU A 139 -13.69 0.08 9.04
CA GLU A 139 -13.78 -0.93 10.10
C GLU A 139 -12.41 -1.35 10.65
N GLN A 140 -11.35 -1.18 9.85
CA GLN A 140 -10.01 -1.68 10.14
C GLN A 140 -9.01 -0.58 10.51
N VAL A 141 -9.22 0.64 10.03
CA VAL A 141 -8.34 1.80 10.23
C VAL A 141 -9.15 3.09 10.41
N ILE A 142 -8.49 4.13 10.91
CA ILE A 142 -9.06 5.49 10.90
C ILE A 142 -8.36 6.31 9.83
N PHE A 143 -9.12 7.16 9.15
CA PHE A 143 -8.61 8.03 8.09
C PHE A 143 -8.50 9.48 8.54
N ALA A 144 -7.54 10.22 7.96
CA ALA A 144 -7.63 11.67 7.86
C ALA A 144 -8.83 12.07 6.96
N ASP A 145 -9.20 13.34 6.96
CA ASP A 145 -10.11 13.85 5.94
C ASP A 145 -9.43 13.73 4.56
N PRO A 146 -10.18 13.42 3.48
CA PRO A 146 -9.61 13.33 2.15
C PRO A 146 -8.85 14.58 1.74
N ASP A 147 -7.66 14.40 1.21
CA ASP A 147 -6.85 15.49 0.66
C ASP A 147 -7.20 15.78 -0.80
N TYR A 148 -7.81 14.81 -1.49
CA TYR A 148 -8.36 14.97 -2.83
C TYR A 148 -9.62 14.11 -3.03
N GLN A 149 -10.35 14.38 -4.11
CA GLN A 149 -11.38 13.52 -4.69
C GLN A 149 -10.95 13.05 -6.06
N MET A 150 -11.46 11.87 -6.51
CA MET A 150 -11.07 11.30 -7.78
C MET A 150 -12.20 10.53 -8.43
N LEU A 151 -12.20 10.51 -9.74
CA LEU A 151 -13.06 9.69 -10.59
C LEU A 151 -12.28 8.44 -11.04
N ASP A 152 -13.00 7.42 -11.45
CA ASP A 152 -12.43 6.25 -12.09
C ASP A 152 -12.17 6.47 -13.58
N SER A 153 -11.31 5.65 -14.13
CA SER A 153 -11.07 5.54 -15.56
C SER A 153 -10.64 4.13 -15.91
N PHE A 154 -10.80 3.77 -17.15
CA PHE A 154 -10.35 2.48 -17.66
C PHE A 154 -9.09 2.61 -18.51
N ILE A 155 -8.22 1.62 -18.44
CA ILE A 155 -7.22 1.32 -19.46
C ILE A 155 -7.87 0.35 -20.43
N VAL A 156 -7.89 0.72 -21.70
CA VAL A 156 -8.45 -0.07 -22.81
C VAL A 156 -7.45 -0.12 -23.96
N ARG A 157 -7.62 -1.06 -24.89
CA ARG A 157 -6.84 -1.04 -26.13
C ARG A 157 -7.11 0.23 -26.94
N LYS A 158 -6.09 0.69 -27.66
CA LYS A 158 -6.16 1.90 -28.49
C LYS A 158 -7.39 1.91 -29.37
N GLY A 159 -8.09 3.05 -29.36
CA GLY A 159 -9.37 3.23 -30.06
C GLY A 159 -10.57 2.64 -29.37
N ASN A 160 -10.43 2.09 -28.16
CA ASN A 160 -11.51 1.55 -27.34
C ASN A 160 -12.50 0.67 -28.15
N PRO A 161 -12.05 -0.47 -28.71
CA PRO A 161 -12.83 -1.22 -29.72
C PRO A 161 -14.17 -1.72 -29.21
N LYS A 162 -14.34 -1.88 -27.90
CA LYS A 162 -15.60 -2.24 -27.25
C LYS A 162 -16.43 -1.02 -26.82
N GLY A 163 -15.91 0.20 -26.96
CA GLY A 163 -16.60 1.44 -26.58
C GLY A 163 -16.97 1.48 -25.09
N LEU A 164 -16.07 1.01 -24.19
CA LEU A 164 -16.30 0.95 -22.76
C LEU A 164 -16.18 2.35 -22.15
N ARG A 165 -17.17 2.77 -21.36
CA ARG A 165 -17.25 4.10 -20.75
C ARG A 165 -17.42 4.06 -19.24
N ASP A 166 -18.07 3.01 -18.74
CA ASP A 166 -18.32 2.78 -17.31
C ASP A 166 -18.50 1.27 -17.05
N TYR A 167 -18.70 0.88 -15.79
CA TYR A 167 -18.84 -0.52 -15.37
C TYR A 167 -20.07 -1.21 -15.99
N ARG A 168 -21.14 -0.48 -16.33
CA ARG A 168 -22.32 -1.04 -17.01
C ARG A 168 -21.99 -1.48 -18.42
N ASP A 169 -21.11 -0.75 -19.12
CA ASP A 169 -20.64 -1.16 -20.44
C ASP A 169 -19.83 -2.46 -20.36
N VAL A 170 -19.07 -2.69 -19.26
CA VAL A 170 -18.33 -3.95 -19.03
C VAL A 170 -19.30 -5.13 -19.02
N VAL A 171 -20.39 -5.03 -18.28
CA VAL A 171 -21.43 -6.07 -18.17
C VAL A 171 -22.16 -6.25 -19.49
N ALA A 172 -22.69 -5.14 -20.06
CA ALA A 172 -23.51 -5.18 -21.27
C ALA A 172 -22.75 -5.75 -22.49
N LYS A 173 -21.43 -5.50 -22.56
CA LYS A 173 -20.57 -5.93 -23.68
C LYS A 173 -19.76 -7.18 -23.35
N LYS A 174 -20.02 -7.80 -22.18
CA LYS A 174 -19.32 -9.00 -21.70
C LYS A 174 -17.80 -8.83 -21.82
N ALA A 175 -17.29 -7.66 -21.38
CA ALA A 175 -15.88 -7.37 -21.44
C ALA A 175 -15.11 -8.12 -20.35
N ARG A 176 -13.95 -8.66 -20.68
CA ARG A 176 -13.02 -9.28 -19.73
C ARG A 176 -12.43 -8.15 -18.89
N PHE A 177 -12.64 -8.23 -17.58
CA PHE A 177 -12.35 -7.15 -16.65
C PHE A 177 -11.18 -7.50 -15.73
N ALA A 178 -10.32 -6.51 -15.47
CA ALA A 178 -9.26 -6.60 -14.47
C ALA A 178 -9.19 -5.36 -13.60
N THR A 179 -8.69 -5.52 -12.38
CA THR A 179 -8.32 -4.43 -11.48
C THR A 179 -7.23 -4.89 -10.50
N GLY A 180 -6.73 -3.98 -9.65
CA GLY A 180 -5.66 -4.26 -8.71
C GLY A 180 -6.12 -4.99 -7.44
N THR A 181 -5.19 -5.69 -6.80
CA THR A 181 -5.43 -6.35 -5.51
C THR A 181 -5.83 -5.33 -4.44
N GLY A 182 -7.03 -5.50 -3.88
CA GLY A 182 -7.56 -4.61 -2.82
C GLY A 182 -8.02 -3.24 -3.31
N TYR A 183 -8.16 -3.03 -4.61
CA TYR A 183 -8.68 -1.79 -5.20
C TYR A 183 -10.19 -1.67 -4.98
N ALA A 184 -10.70 -0.44 -4.82
CA ALA A 184 -12.13 -0.15 -4.66
C ALA A 184 -12.95 -0.53 -5.91
N GLU A 185 -12.32 -0.56 -7.06
CA GLU A 185 -12.92 -0.91 -8.36
C GLU A 185 -13.43 -2.35 -8.42
N ILE A 186 -13.02 -3.22 -7.49
CA ILE A 186 -13.62 -4.56 -7.30
C ILE A 186 -15.09 -4.41 -6.89
N GLU A 187 -15.34 -3.61 -5.83
CA GLU A 187 -16.68 -3.34 -5.32
C GLU A 187 -17.58 -2.75 -6.40
N TYR A 188 -17.08 -1.75 -7.16
CA TYR A 188 -17.86 -1.08 -8.20
C TYR A 188 -18.19 -1.98 -9.38
N ALA A 189 -17.27 -2.87 -9.75
CA ALA A 189 -17.50 -3.84 -10.81
C ALA A 189 -18.58 -4.87 -10.39
N VAL A 190 -18.49 -5.38 -9.14
CA VAL A 190 -19.47 -6.32 -8.59
C VAL A 190 -20.86 -5.66 -8.47
N GLU A 191 -20.94 -4.43 -7.97
CA GLU A 191 -22.17 -3.66 -7.87
C GLU A 191 -22.82 -3.42 -9.25
N ALA A 192 -22.01 -3.21 -10.28
CA ALA A 192 -22.50 -3.09 -11.66
C ALA A 192 -22.95 -4.42 -12.27
N GLY A 193 -22.68 -5.56 -11.63
CA GLY A 193 -23.09 -6.91 -12.07
C GLY A 193 -21.98 -7.75 -12.69
N VAL A 194 -20.70 -7.37 -12.57
CA VAL A 194 -19.58 -8.25 -12.90
C VAL A 194 -19.49 -9.33 -11.81
N LYS A 195 -19.40 -10.60 -12.21
CA LYS A 195 -19.21 -11.66 -11.23
C LYS A 195 -17.78 -11.56 -10.66
N GLU A 196 -17.63 -11.64 -9.35
CA GLU A 196 -16.34 -11.56 -8.69
C GLU A 196 -15.35 -12.61 -9.23
N SER A 197 -15.83 -13.83 -9.51
CA SER A 197 -15.05 -14.91 -10.13
C SER A 197 -14.51 -14.59 -11.53
N ASP A 198 -15.10 -13.62 -12.22
CA ASP A 198 -14.75 -13.22 -13.59
C ASP A 198 -13.78 -12.00 -13.60
N ILE A 199 -13.45 -11.48 -12.42
CA ILE A 199 -12.49 -10.38 -12.26
C ILE A 199 -11.07 -10.93 -12.23
N LEU A 200 -10.25 -10.53 -13.19
CA LEU A 200 -8.80 -10.79 -13.13
C LEU A 200 -8.16 -9.82 -12.15
N ILE A 201 -7.72 -10.32 -11.01
CA ILE A 201 -6.96 -9.54 -10.04
C ILE A 201 -5.49 -9.55 -10.43
N VAL A 202 -4.88 -8.38 -10.52
CA VAL A 202 -3.46 -8.20 -10.84
C VAL A 202 -2.77 -7.42 -9.71
N PRO A 203 -1.42 -7.51 -9.57
CA PRO A 203 -0.72 -6.85 -8.48
C PRO A 203 -0.85 -5.32 -8.50
N ASP A 204 -0.80 -4.71 -9.67
CA ASP A 204 -0.74 -3.27 -9.85
C ASP A 204 -1.22 -2.82 -11.24
N GLN A 205 -1.26 -1.51 -11.46
CA GLN A 205 -1.69 -0.89 -12.72
C GLN A 205 -0.75 -1.17 -13.91
N VAL A 206 0.52 -1.49 -13.67
CA VAL A 206 1.46 -1.84 -14.74
C VAL A 206 1.16 -3.26 -15.25
N ALA A 207 0.89 -4.18 -14.33
CA ALA A 207 0.40 -5.53 -14.68
C ALA A 207 -0.96 -5.46 -15.39
N GLY A 208 -1.83 -4.51 -14.98
CA GLY A 208 -3.12 -4.21 -15.64
C GLY A 208 -2.92 -3.75 -17.07
N LEU A 209 -2.06 -2.75 -17.30
CA LEU A 209 -1.71 -2.30 -18.65
C LEU A 209 -1.19 -3.46 -19.52
N ASN A 210 -0.26 -4.25 -19.00
CA ASN A 210 0.31 -5.39 -19.70
C ASN A 210 -0.77 -6.44 -20.06
N ALA A 211 -1.75 -6.67 -19.19
CA ALA A 211 -2.86 -7.57 -19.46
C ALA A 211 -3.76 -7.08 -20.61
N VAL A 212 -4.01 -5.76 -20.67
CA VAL A 212 -4.76 -5.13 -21.78
C VAL A 212 -3.96 -5.19 -23.09
N GLU A 213 -2.68 -4.84 -23.08
CA GLU A 213 -1.82 -4.87 -24.26
C GLU A 213 -1.62 -6.27 -24.84
N ALA A 214 -1.61 -7.29 -23.97
CA ALA A 214 -1.50 -8.70 -24.34
C ALA A 214 -2.84 -9.35 -24.70
N ASP A 215 -3.93 -8.58 -24.75
CA ASP A 215 -5.30 -9.06 -25.01
C ASP A 215 -5.77 -10.17 -24.03
N ARG A 216 -5.26 -10.18 -22.81
CA ARG A 216 -5.74 -11.07 -21.75
C ARG A 216 -7.06 -10.59 -21.18
N VAL A 217 -7.23 -9.25 -21.09
CA VAL A 217 -8.47 -8.56 -20.70
C VAL A 217 -8.79 -7.46 -21.70
N ASP A 218 -10.04 -7.02 -21.71
CA ASP A 218 -10.50 -5.92 -22.55
C ASP A 218 -10.34 -4.57 -21.85
N VAL A 219 -10.29 -4.60 -20.51
CA VAL A 219 -10.28 -3.41 -19.67
C VAL A 219 -9.58 -3.68 -18.34
N PHE A 220 -8.84 -2.69 -17.86
CA PHE A 220 -8.37 -2.58 -16.48
C PHE A 220 -8.96 -1.30 -15.88
N ALA A 221 -9.53 -1.39 -14.67
CA ALA A 221 -10.08 -0.25 -13.95
C ALA A 221 -9.11 0.25 -12.87
N GLY A 222 -9.05 1.56 -12.72
CA GLY A 222 -8.29 2.26 -11.71
C GLY A 222 -8.65 3.73 -11.64
N THR A 223 -7.97 4.50 -10.80
CA THR A 223 -8.20 5.94 -10.70
C THR A 223 -7.84 6.67 -12.00
N ALA A 224 -8.50 7.79 -12.27
CA ALA A 224 -8.29 8.54 -13.51
C ALA A 224 -6.86 9.05 -13.69
N LEU A 225 -6.17 9.43 -12.61
CA LEU A 225 -4.78 9.87 -12.68
C LEU A 225 -3.84 8.70 -12.96
N THR A 226 -3.99 7.59 -12.25
CA THR A 226 -3.14 6.39 -12.44
C THR A 226 -3.26 5.84 -13.86
N THR A 227 -4.50 5.63 -14.34
CA THR A 227 -4.72 5.10 -15.69
C THR A 227 -4.09 5.99 -16.75
N ARG A 228 -4.25 7.32 -16.62
CA ARG A 228 -3.64 8.30 -17.51
C ARG A 228 -2.11 8.26 -17.47
N GLU A 229 -1.52 8.16 -16.28
CA GLU A 229 -0.07 8.14 -16.13
C GLU A 229 0.54 6.85 -16.72
N VAL A 230 -0.04 5.69 -16.43
CA VAL A 230 0.54 4.42 -16.84
C VAL A 230 0.50 4.21 -18.35
N VAL A 231 -0.53 4.75 -19.04
CA VAL A 231 -0.64 4.61 -20.50
C VAL A 231 0.19 5.62 -21.30
N LYS A 232 0.80 6.65 -20.67
CA LYS A 232 1.53 7.72 -21.39
C LYS A 232 2.56 7.23 -22.41
N LYS A 233 3.18 6.08 -22.13
CA LYS A 233 4.21 5.48 -23.00
C LYS A 233 3.69 4.31 -23.83
N SER A 234 2.41 3.97 -23.72
CA SER A 234 1.82 2.87 -24.48
C SER A 234 1.42 3.33 -25.89
N ALA A 235 1.82 2.56 -26.89
CA ALA A 235 1.31 2.70 -28.25
C ALA A 235 0.04 1.88 -28.51
N LYS A 236 -0.28 0.93 -27.60
CA LYS A 236 -1.34 -0.09 -27.78
C LYS A 236 -2.55 0.15 -26.91
N ALA A 237 -2.42 0.94 -25.86
CA ALA A 237 -3.51 1.22 -24.90
C ALA A 237 -3.73 2.71 -24.72
N GLU A 238 -4.89 3.05 -24.18
CA GLU A 238 -5.30 4.42 -23.82
C GLU A 238 -6.16 4.40 -22.58
N ALA A 239 -6.22 5.54 -21.88
CA ALA A 239 -7.15 5.75 -20.78
C ALA A 239 -8.49 6.29 -21.36
N THR A 240 -9.61 5.84 -20.80
CA THR A 240 -10.92 6.40 -21.13
C THR A 240 -11.10 7.77 -20.49
N LYS A 241 -12.17 8.47 -20.84
CA LYS A 241 -12.60 9.66 -20.07
C LYS A 241 -12.94 9.23 -18.65
N PRO A 242 -12.61 10.06 -17.64
CA PRO A 242 -13.00 9.81 -16.25
C PRO A 242 -14.53 9.73 -16.11
N PHE A 243 -14.98 8.89 -15.19
CA PHE A 243 -16.40 8.71 -14.87
C PHE A 243 -16.60 8.41 -13.38
N SER A 244 -17.80 8.71 -12.86
CA SER A 244 -18.20 8.29 -11.52
C SER A 244 -18.74 6.86 -11.55
N PRO A 245 -18.23 5.95 -10.70
CA PRO A 245 -18.94 4.68 -10.48
C PRO A 245 -20.33 4.92 -9.92
N LEU A 246 -21.23 3.97 -10.13
CA LEU A 246 -22.56 4.01 -9.51
C LEU A 246 -22.58 3.01 -8.35
N VAL A 247 -22.98 3.49 -7.18
CA VAL A 247 -23.28 2.66 -6.00
C VAL A 247 -24.72 2.94 -5.61
N ASP A 248 -25.52 1.90 -5.43
CA ASP A 248 -26.97 2.03 -5.21
C ASP A 248 -27.65 2.90 -6.28
N GLY A 249 -27.19 2.83 -7.53
CA GLY A 249 -27.70 3.60 -8.66
C GLY A 249 -27.37 5.10 -8.64
N LYS A 250 -26.54 5.58 -7.72
CA LYS A 250 -26.12 6.98 -7.57
C LYS A 250 -24.65 7.16 -7.95
N PRO A 251 -24.28 8.26 -8.62
CA PRO A 251 -22.88 8.59 -8.85
C PRO A 251 -22.12 8.72 -7.52
N ARG A 252 -20.98 8.04 -7.43
CA ARG A 252 -20.06 8.12 -6.29
C ARG A 252 -18.83 8.91 -6.68
N VAL A 253 -18.38 9.77 -5.78
CA VAL A 253 -17.08 10.43 -5.84
C VAL A 253 -16.30 9.96 -4.63
N ASP A 254 -15.13 9.41 -4.90
CA ASP A 254 -14.24 8.89 -3.85
C ASP A 254 -13.22 9.94 -3.43
N GLY A 255 -12.75 9.80 -2.20
CA GLY A 255 -11.71 10.65 -1.64
C GLY A 255 -10.53 9.80 -1.16
N GLY A 256 -9.34 10.18 -1.60
CA GLY A 256 -8.10 9.61 -1.09
C GLY A 256 -7.68 10.27 0.21
N ALA A 257 -7.14 9.48 1.13
CA ALA A 257 -6.72 9.97 2.43
C ALA A 257 -5.58 9.13 3.03
N PHE A 258 -4.92 9.72 4.01
CA PHE A 258 -3.96 9.01 4.87
C PHE A 258 -4.69 8.12 5.86
N ALA A 259 -4.19 6.89 6.09
CA ALA A 259 -4.76 5.98 7.08
C ALA A 259 -3.82 5.77 8.27
N PHE A 260 -4.42 5.64 9.45
CA PHE A 260 -3.77 5.47 10.73
C PHE A 260 -4.38 4.26 11.46
N ARG A 261 -3.62 3.67 12.40
CA ARG A 261 -4.19 2.64 13.27
C ARG A 261 -5.37 3.18 14.09
N PRO A 262 -6.35 2.37 14.45
CA PRO A 262 -7.54 2.84 15.21
C PRO A 262 -7.21 3.53 16.54
N THR A 263 -6.07 3.19 17.15
CA THR A 263 -5.61 3.77 18.41
C THR A 263 -4.93 5.14 18.28
N GLU A 264 -4.56 5.56 17.06
CA GLU A 264 -3.74 6.75 16.82
C GLU A 264 -4.58 7.99 16.49
N THR A 265 -5.66 8.19 17.25
CA THR A 265 -6.60 9.30 17.03
C THR A 265 -5.94 10.67 17.20
N ALA A 266 -5.04 10.82 18.18
CA ALA A 266 -4.33 12.09 18.42
C ALA A 266 -3.45 12.47 17.21
N LEU A 267 -2.71 11.51 16.62
CA LEU A 267 -1.91 11.75 15.42
C LEU A 267 -2.79 12.11 14.23
N ARG A 268 -3.89 11.35 13.99
CA ARG A 268 -4.85 11.62 12.92
C ARG A 268 -5.45 13.04 13.06
N ASP A 269 -5.82 13.45 14.26
CA ASP A 269 -6.45 14.75 14.51
C ASP A 269 -5.45 15.90 14.36
N ALA A 270 -4.20 15.71 14.78
CA ALA A 270 -3.10 16.64 14.51
C ALA A 270 -2.85 16.78 13.00
N PHE A 271 -2.80 15.66 12.28
CA PHE A 271 -2.66 15.63 10.80
C PHE A 271 -3.81 16.41 10.14
N ASN A 272 -5.06 16.15 10.53
CA ASN A 272 -6.23 16.84 9.99
C ASN A 272 -6.20 18.35 10.26
N THR A 273 -5.64 18.77 11.37
CA THR A 273 -5.51 20.22 11.70
C THR A 273 -4.59 20.90 10.68
N GLU A 274 -3.44 20.29 10.37
CA GLU A 274 -2.52 20.82 9.37
C GLU A 274 -3.10 20.72 7.95
N LEU A 275 -3.76 19.60 7.62
CA LEU A 275 -4.40 19.42 6.32
C LEU A 275 -5.47 20.50 6.06
N ARG A 276 -6.31 20.81 7.04
CA ARG A 276 -7.30 21.91 6.93
C ARG A 276 -6.63 23.27 6.73
N ALA A 277 -5.51 23.52 7.40
CA ALA A 277 -4.75 24.75 7.20
C ALA A 277 -4.18 24.84 5.77
N LEU A 278 -3.68 23.71 5.22
CA LEU A 278 -3.19 23.62 3.84
C LEU A 278 -4.31 23.82 2.81
N LYS A 279 -5.48 23.23 3.02
CA LYS A 279 -6.67 23.45 2.18
C LYS A 279 -7.06 24.94 2.17
N LYS A 280 -7.22 25.54 3.35
CA LYS A 280 -7.63 26.95 3.51
C LYS A 280 -6.67 27.93 2.87
N SER A 281 -5.36 27.68 2.90
CA SER A 281 -4.34 28.56 2.31
C SER A 281 -4.13 28.34 0.80
N GLY A 282 -4.72 27.30 0.21
CA GLY A 282 -4.45 26.86 -1.16
C GLY A 282 -3.06 26.21 -1.33
N GLU A 283 -2.35 25.96 -0.24
CA GLU A 283 -1.03 25.31 -0.29
C GLU A 283 -1.15 23.83 -0.65
N LEU A 284 -2.24 23.17 -0.25
CA LEU A 284 -2.50 21.78 -0.65
C LEU A 284 -2.40 21.61 -2.17
N LEU A 285 -3.17 22.39 -2.93
CA LEU A 285 -3.12 22.31 -4.40
C LEU A 285 -1.72 22.59 -4.96
N ARG A 286 -0.96 23.51 -4.34
CA ARG A 286 0.42 23.80 -4.79
C ARG A 286 1.34 22.59 -4.60
N VAL A 287 1.16 21.83 -3.54
CA VAL A 287 1.90 20.58 -3.28
C VAL A 287 1.49 19.48 -4.27
N LEU A 288 0.19 19.36 -4.56
CA LEU A 288 -0.35 18.28 -5.39
C LEU A 288 -0.24 18.53 -6.90
N LYS A 289 -0.17 19.80 -7.32
CA LYS A 289 -0.14 20.19 -8.75
C LYS A 289 0.95 19.51 -9.58
N PRO A 290 2.19 19.32 -9.10
CA PRO A 290 3.22 18.61 -9.87
C PRO A 290 2.85 17.17 -10.23
N PHE A 291 1.93 16.57 -9.48
CA PHE A 291 1.43 15.20 -9.65
C PHE A 291 0.16 15.11 -10.50
N GLY A 292 -0.21 16.21 -11.16
CA GLY A 292 -1.31 16.24 -12.11
C GLY A 292 -2.68 16.55 -11.50
N PHE A 293 -2.72 16.92 -10.22
CA PHE A 293 -3.93 17.40 -9.56
C PHE A 293 -4.26 18.85 -9.95
N THR A 294 -5.54 19.14 -10.02
CA THR A 294 -6.10 20.46 -10.35
C THR A 294 -7.14 20.87 -9.30
N GLU A 295 -7.79 21.99 -9.50
CA GLU A 295 -8.90 22.40 -8.62
C GLU A 295 -10.08 21.42 -8.65
N ALA A 296 -10.23 20.63 -9.74
CA ALA A 296 -11.31 19.66 -9.86
C ALA A 296 -11.17 18.49 -8.87
N GLU A 297 -9.95 18.16 -8.48
CA GLU A 297 -9.66 17.11 -7.51
C GLU A 297 -9.67 17.63 -6.06
N MET A 298 -9.75 18.95 -5.83
CA MET A 298 -9.87 19.48 -4.46
C MET A 298 -11.25 19.19 -3.90
N THR A 299 -11.31 18.90 -2.58
CA THR A 299 -12.54 18.43 -1.95
C THR A 299 -12.67 18.90 -0.50
N ASP A 300 -13.93 19.06 -0.07
CA ASP A 300 -14.31 19.27 1.31
C ASP A 300 -14.96 18.03 1.94
N LEU A 301 -14.94 16.88 1.25
CA LEU A 301 -15.39 15.61 1.79
C LEU A 301 -14.65 15.31 3.09
N THR A 302 -15.35 14.65 4.01
CA THR A 302 -14.78 14.21 5.29
C THR A 302 -14.70 12.68 5.33
N ALA A 303 -13.72 12.15 6.07
CA ALA A 303 -13.63 10.70 6.31
C ALA A 303 -14.93 10.19 6.95
N LYS A 304 -15.53 10.97 7.87
CA LYS A 304 -16.79 10.60 8.53
C LYS A 304 -17.96 10.41 7.55
N GLU A 305 -18.03 11.22 6.49
CA GLU A 305 -19.07 11.06 5.45
C GLU A 305 -18.81 9.83 4.60
N LEU A 306 -17.56 9.61 4.19
CA LEU A 306 -17.20 8.49 3.32
C LEU A 306 -17.28 7.13 4.03
N CYS A 307 -16.94 7.06 5.32
CA CYS A 307 -17.06 5.83 6.11
C CYS A 307 -18.53 5.38 6.35
N ARG A 308 -19.52 6.22 6.05
CA ARG A 308 -20.94 5.91 6.22
C ARG A 308 -21.66 5.54 4.92
N ARG A 309 -20.96 5.65 3.83
CA ARG A 309 -21.45 5.32 2.49
C ARG A 309 -21.15 3.83 2.18
#